data_ffd3a5494cb6b2f2fdb512217f7228a6
#
_entry.id   ffd3a5494cb6b2f2fdb512217f7228a6
#
_cell.length_a   1.000
_cell.length_b   1.000
_cell.length_c   1.000
_cell.angle_alpha   90.00
_cell.angle_beta   90.00
_cell.angle_gamma   90.00
#
_symmetry.space_group_name_H-M   'P 1'
#
loop_
_entity.id
_entity.type
_entity.pdbx_description
1 polymer ?
#
loop_
_entity_poly.entity_id
_entity_poly.type
_entity_poly.pdbx_seq_one_letter_code
_entity_poly.pdbx_strand_id
1 'polypeptide(L)'
;MRRFLAIAILVFGTSAWANEAQIRKALEPKLGGAKIEGVQPAPVAGLFEVRIRDGDGIQVVYTDATGTHLIVGRIIETRTDRNLTGERIRKLNAIKFESLPLDLAVKIQRGNGKRVLAMFSDPYCPACRQFERALAQLDDITIYVFMYPVIRPQNADHSRAVWCSPDRAKAWLELAAAPQPKVSQAGTSCPNPVDKVIDVGHKLGVNSTPTLFLTNGERLAGGLAADDLKALLDRTATARR
;
A
#
# COMPACT_ATOMS: atom_id res chain seq x y z
N MET A 1 27.44 58.20 23.03
CA MET A 1 26.59 57.65 21.96
C MET A 1 26.44 56.17 22.24
N ARG A 2 25.34 55.77 22.88
CA ARG A 2 25.01 54.35 23.20
C ARG A 2 24.11 53.77 22.10
N ARG A 3 24.62 52.80 21.31
CA ARG A 3 23.84 52.08 20.30
C ARG A 3 23.06 50.98 20.98
N PHE A 4 21.73 51.09 21.05
CA PHE A 4 20.80 50.04 21.43
C PHE A 4 20.67 49.06 20.23
N LEU A 5 21.15 47.85 20.42
CA LEU A 5 20.95 46.75 19.47
C LEU A 5 19.59 46.10 19.82
N ALA A 6 18.60 46.37 19.01
CA ALA A 6 17.29 45.68 19.15
C ALA A 6 17.40 44.26 18.60
N ILE A 7 17.34 43.28 19.51
CA ILE A 7 17.23 41.85 19.17
C ILE A 7 15.77 41.59 18.83
N ALA A 8 15.47 41.43 17.56
CA ALA A 8 14.18 40.92 17.08
C ALA A 8 14.16 39.40 17.29
N ILE A 9 13.53 38.94 18.36
CA ILE A 9 13.26 37.51 18.61
C ILE A 9 12.11 37.11 17.69
N LEU A 10 12.42 36.35 16.62
CA LEU A 10 11.43 35.71 15.75
C LEU A 10 10.71 34.61 16.54
N VAL A 11 9.49 34.92 17.00
CA VAL A 11 8.57 33.93 17.60
C VAL A 11 7.82 33.22 16.47
N PHE A 12 8.44 32.26 15.81
CA PHE A 12 7.82 31.43 14.75
C PHE A 12 7.68 29.96 15.15
N GLY A 13 7.25 29.64 16.37
CA GLY A 13 7.18 28.23 16.77
C GLY A 13 5.98 27.79 17.62
N THR A 14 5.27 28.72 18.23
CA THR A 14 4.31 28.36 19.31
C THR A 14 2.89 28.03 18.81
N SER A 15 2.46 28.55 17.69
CA SER A 15 1.08 28.37 17.20
C SER A 15 0.77 26.97 16.65
N ALA A 16 1.75 26.29 16.04
CA ALA A 16 1.52 24.95 15.48
C ALA A 16 1.31 23.88 16.57
N TRP A 17 2.08 23.97 17.67
CA TRP A 17 1.96 23.04 18.80
C TRP A 17 0.65 23.23 19.60
N ALA A 18 0.19 24.48 19.74
CA ALA A 18 -1.08 24.76 20.40
C ALA A 18 -2.26 24.15 19.65
N ASN A 19 -2.26 24.24 18.32
CA ASN A 19 -3.31 23.66 17.48
C ASN A 19 -3.29 22.12 17.53
N GLU A 20 -2.12 21.47 17.52
CA GLU A 20 -2.03 20.01 17.62
C GLU A 20 -2.66 19.49 18.91
N ALA A 21 -2.32 20.06 20.07
CA ALA A 21 -2.86 19.64 21.35
C ALA A 21 -4.39 19.80 21.41
N GLN A 22 -4.91 20.92 20.88
CA GLN A 22 -6.34 21.19 20.82
C GLN A 22 -7.07 20.21 19.89
N ILE A 23 -6.52 19.96 18.69
CA ILE A 23 -7.07 19.03 17.71
C ILE A 23 -7.11 17.62 18.28
N ARG A 24 -6.02 17.15 18.91
CA ARG A 24 -5.98 15.84 19.57
C ARG A 24 -7.07 15.71 20.62
N LYS A 25 -7.17 16.67 21.50
CA LYS A 25 -8.20 16.69 22.57
C LYS A 25 -9.63 16.61 22.01
N ALA A 26 -9.89 17.27 20.87
CA ALA A 26 -11.20 17.29 20.24
C ALA A 26 -11.53 15.98 19.50
N LEU A 27 -10.54 15.37 18.81
CA LEU A 27 -10.79 14.26 17.90
C LEU A 27 -10.53 12.87 18.50
N GLU A 28 -9.52 12.68 19.36
CA GLU A 28 -9.18 11.37 19.91
C GLU A 28 -10.38 10.63 20.55
N PRO A 29 -11.29 11.30 21.32
CA PRO A 29 -12.46 10.62 21.87
C PRO A 29 -13.47 10.12 20.84
N LYS A 30 -13.39 10.60 19.59
CA LYS A 30 -14.35 10.31 18.50
C LYS A 30 -13.84 9.27 17.51
N LEU A 31 -12.58 8.83 17.63
CA LEU A 31 -11.92 7.96 16.64
C LEU A 31 -12.06 6.46 16.91
N GLY A 32 -12.93 6.05 17.87
CA GLY A 32 -13.22 4.62 18.10
C GLY A 32 -12.00 3.76 18.47
N GLY A 33 -10.96 4.36 19.07
CA GLY A 33 -9.72 3.67 19.45
C GLY A 33 -8.58 3.81 18.45
N ALA A 34 -8.79 4.40 17.27
CA ALA A 34 -7.73 4.75 16.36
C ALA A 34 -6.84 5.87 16.95
N LYS A 35 -5.54 5.86 16.63
CA LYS A 35 -4.56 6.79 17.21
C LYS A 35 -4.19 7.90 16.25
N ILE A 36 -4.14 9.16 16.74
CA ILE A 36 -3.56 10.27 15.99
C ILE A 36 -2.04 10.14 16.05
N GLU A 37 -1.39 9.93 14.89
CA GLU A 37 0.07 9.88 14.77
C GLU A 37 0.72 11.24 14.62
N GLY A 38 -0.04 12.22 14.13
CA GLY A 38 0.47 13.58 13.99
C GLY A 38 -0.55 14.50 13.35
N VAL A 39 -0.32 15.78 13.59
CA VAL A 39 -1.10 16.89 13.03
C VAL A 39 -0.12 17.86 12.38
N GLN A 40 -0.45 18.37 11.19
CA GLN A 40 0.35 19.38 10.50
C GLN A 40 -0.54 20.25 9.61
N PRO A 41 -0.10 21.46 9.21
CA PRO A 41 -0.83 22.26 8.24
C PRO A 41 -1.09 21.47 6.95
N ALA A 42 -2.31 21.58 6.43
CA ALA A 42 -2.68 20.99 5.14
C ALA A 42 -2.25 21.89 3.96
N PRO A 43 -2.23 21.39 2.70
CA PRO A 43 -1.98 22.21 1.52
C PRO A 43 -3.00 23.34 1.29
N VAL A 44 -4.18 23.25 1.92
CA VAL A 44 -5.23 24.27 1.89
C VAL A 44 -5.12 25.12 3.16
N ALA A 45 -4.97 26.42 3.00
CA ALA A 45 -4.86 27.35 4.13
C ALA A 45 -6.05 27.26 5.08
N GLY A 46 -5.78 27.29 6.38
CA GLY A 46 -6.79 27.16 7.45
C GLY A 46 -7.18 25.72 7.80
N LEU A 47 -6.72 24.73 7.03
CA LEU A 47 -6.92 23.33 7.36
C LEU A 47 -5.65 22.68 7.93
N PHE A 48 -5.87 21.66 8.75
CA PHE A 48 -4.84 20.79 9.31
C PHE A 48 -5.05 19.36 8.81
N GLU A 49 -3.97 18.72 8.39
CA GLU A 49 -3.89 17.30 8.12
C GLU A 49 -3.76 16.55 9.44
N VAL A 50 -4.64 15.59 9.69
CA VAL A 50 -4.59 14.68 10.83
C VAL A 50 -4.31 13.28 10.32
N ARG A 51 -3.18 12.70 10.74
CA ARG A 51 -2.80 11.32 10.42
C ARG A 51 -3.36 10.40 11.49
N ILE A 52 -4.20 9.49 11.07
CA ILE A 52 -4.87 8.53 11.96
C ILE A 52 -4.37 7.14 11.60
N ARG A 53 -3.85 6.42 12.59
CA ARG A 53 -3.54 4.99 12.45
C ARG A 53 -4.71 4.19 12.95
N ASP A 54 -5.27 3.37 12.07
CA ASP A 54 -6.11 2.25 12.44
C ASP A 54 -5.47 0.94 11.93
N GLY A 55 -6.11 -0.21 12.13
CA GLY A 55 -5.55 -1.52 11.77
C GLY A 55 -5.03 -1.62 10.34
N ASP A 56 -5.55 -0.81 9.43
CA ASP A 56 -5.30 -0.87 7.99
C ASP A 56 -4.14 0.03 7.52
N GLY A 57 -3.54 0.78 8.44
CA GLY A 57 -2.46 1.71 8.14
C GLY A 57 -2.78 3.14 8.50
N ILE A 58 -2.05 4.09 7.90
CA ILE A 58 -2.25 5.51 8.15
C ILE A 58 -3.27 6.06 7.16
N GLN A 59 -4.33 6.66 7.69
CA GLN A 59 -5.31 7.45 6.96
C GLN A 59 -5.06 8.94 7.18
N VAL A 60 -5.52 9.75 6.25
CA VAL A 60 -5.44 11.21 6.33
C VAL A 60 -6.85 11.79 6.28
N VAL A 61 -7.15 12.59 7.28
CA VAL A 61 -8.35 13.42 7.36
C VAL A 61 -7.94 14.88 7.60
N TYR A 62 -8.87 15.80 7.47
CA TYR A 62 -8.58 17.22 7.65
C TYR A 62 -9.51 17.82 8.71
N THR A 63 -9.06 18.91 9.33
CA THR A 63 -9.84 19.63 10.33
C THR A 63 -9.49 21.12 10.32
N ASP A 64 -10.33 21.95 10.91
CA ASP A 64 -9.98 23.33 11.25
C ASP A 64 -8.98 23.40 12.42
N ALA A 65 -8.46 24.58 12.71
CA ALA A 65 -7.46 24.81 13.75
C ALA A 65 -7.90 24.41 15.17
N THR A 66 -9.19 24.23 15.39
CA THR A 66 -9.79 23.91 16.70
C THR A 66 -10.20 22.45 16.83
N GLY A 67 -10.21 21.67 15.74
CA GLY A 67 -10.72 20.30 15.73
C GLY A 67 -12.25 20.23 15.79
N THR A 68 -12.96 21.32 15.49
CA THR A 68 -14.42 21.39 15.59
C THR A 68 -15.11 20.68 14.42
N HIS A 69 -14.53 20.75 13.23
CA HIS A 69 -15.06 20.15 12.02
C HIS A 69 -14.09 19.11 11.47
N LEU A 70 -14.58 17.90 11.22
CA LEU A 70 -13.82 16.83 10.59
C LEU A 70 -14.22 16.70 9.12
N ILE A 71 -13.25 16.76 8.23
CA ILE A 71 -13.42 16.60 6.78
C ILE A 71 -12.78 15.28 6.37
N VAL A 72 -13.61 14.33 5.94
CA VAL A 72 -13.16 13.06 5.36
C VAL A 72 -13.29 13.18 3.85
N GLY A 73 -12.15 13.25 3.14
CA GLY A 73 -12.18 13.49 1.71
C GLY A 73 -10.78 13.60 1.10
N ARG A 74 -10.73 14.09 -0.14
CA ARG A 74 -9.50 14.24 -0.91
C ARG A 74 -9.28 15.68 -1.33
N ILE A 75 -8.05 16.17 -1.17
CA ILE A 75 -7.59 17.42 -1.77
C ILE A 75 -7.05 17.09 -3.17
N ILE A 76 -7.69 17.65 -4.18
CA ILE A 76 -7.26 17.55 -5.57
C ILE A 76 -6.71 18.90 -5.99
N GLU A 77 -5.48 18.92 -6.49
CA GLU A 77 -4.89 20.12 -7.12
C GLU A 77 -5.50 20.28 -8.52
N THR A 78 -6.42 21.22 -8.68
CA THR A 78 -7.22 21.35 -9.92
C THR A 78 -6.42 21.70 -11.17
N ARG A 79 -5.24 22.30 -11.01
CA ARG A 79 -4.36 22.63 -12.14
C ARG A 79 -3.71 21.40 -12.78
N THR A 80 -3.48 20.35 -12.02
CA THR A 80 -2.71 19.16 -12.41
C THR A 80 -3.47 17.85 -12.24
N ASP A 81 -4.72 17.91 -11.73
CA ASP A 81 -5.56 16.78 -11.35
C ASP A 81 -4.91 15.83 -10.33
N ARG A 82 -3.87 16.30 -9.62
CA ARG A 82 -3.17 15.49 -8.63
C ARG A 82 -3.99 15.32 -7.37
N ASN A 83 -4.15 14.07 -6.94
CA ASN A 83 -4.74 13.73 -5.66
C ASN A 83 -3.68 13.79 -4.55
N LEU A 84 -3.53 14.98 -3.93
CA LEU A 84 -2.52 15.23 -2.90
C LEU A 84 -2.72 14.35 -1.66
N THR A 85 -3.97 14.12 -1.25
CA THR A 85 -4.31 13.21 -0.15
C THR A 85 -3.87 11.78 -0.46
N GLY A 86 -4.19 11.28 -1.63
CA GLY A 86 -3.80 9.94 -2.06
C GLY A 86 -2.27 9.77 -2.14
N GLU A 87 -1.55 10.76 -2.66
CA GLU A 87 -0.08 10.76 -2.67
C GLU A 87 0.48 10.75 -1.25
N ARG A 88 -0.12 11.52 -0.34
CA ARG A 88 0.28 11.59 1.06
C ARG A 88 0.10 10.25 1.76
N ILE A 89 -1.09 9.63 1.63
CA ILE A 89 -1.40 8.31 2.19
C ILE A 89 -0.42 7.25 1.67
N ARG A 90 -0.14 7.23 0.36
CA ARG A 90 0.85 6.30 -0.22
C ARG A 90 2.24 6.46 0.39
N LYS A 91 2.73 7.71 0.54
CA LYS A 91 4.03 7.99 1.17
C LYS A 91 4.08 7.58 2.64
N LEU A 92 3.01 7.83 3.40
CA LEU A 92 2.93 7.49 4.83
C LEU A 92 2.90 5.97 5.07
N ASN A 93 2.30 5.23 4.15
CA ASN A 93 2.20 3.76 4.21
C ASN A 93 3.31 3.06 3.39
N ALA A 94 4.26 3.81 2.87
CA ALA A 94 5.37 3.23 2.12
C ALA A 94 6.25 2.37 3.04
N ILE A 95 6.68 1.22 2.52
CA ILE A 95 7.64 0.33 3.18
C ILE A 95 8.87 0.17 2.29
N LYS A 96 10.00 -0.20 2.88
CA LYS A 96 11.16 -0.57 2.07
C LYS A 96 10.86 -1.86 1.31
N PHE A 97 10.87 -1.81 -0.02
CA PHE A 97 10.59 -2.98 -0.86
C PHE A 97 11.50 -4.17 -0.52
N GLU A 98 12.75 -3.88 -0.20
CA GLU A 98 13.76 -4.85 0.20
C GLU A 98 13.47 -5.53 1.54
N SER A 99 12.56 -4.97 2.36
CA SER A 99 12.12 -5.61 3.61
C SER A 99 11.05 -6.68 3.41
N LEU A 100 10.51 -6.80 2.20
CA LEU A 100 9.59 -7.89 1.88
C LEU A 100 10.35 -9.23 1.83
N PRO A 101 9.83 -10.30 2.45
CA PRO A 101 10.44 -11.62 2.42
C PRO A 101 10.20 -12.28 1.05
N LEU A 102 10.91 -11.82 0.01
CA LEU A 102 10.69 -12.24 -1.39
C LEU A 102 10.94 -13.73 -1.63
N ASP A 103 11.66 -14.40 -0.74
CA ASP A 103 11.85 -15.84 -0.70
C ASP A 103 10.57 -16.65 -0.41
N LEU A 104 9.56 -16.00 0.17
CA LEU A 104 8.22 -16.58 0.40
C LEU A 104 7.25 -16.36 -0.78
N ALA A 105 7.68 -15.66 -1.83
CA ALA A 105 6.85 -15.35 -2.99
C ALA A 105 7.15 -16.27 -4.18
N VAL A 106 6.16 -16.50 -5.01
CA VAL A 106 6.35 -17.08 -6.33
C VAL A 106 6.90 -15.99 -7.25
N LYS A 107 8.10 -16.19 -7.78
CA LYS A 107 8.72 -15.25 -8.73
C LYS A 107 8.29 -15.61 -10.15
N ILE A 108 7.73 -14.64 -10.86
CA ILE A 108 7.39 -14.73 -12.29
C ILE A 108 8.20 -13.67 -13.02
N GLN A 109 8.95 -14.06 -14.05
CA GLN A 109 9.71 -13.10 -14.84
C GLN A 109 9.37 -13.27 -16.32
N ARG A 110 9.15 -12.14 -16.99
CA ARG A 110 8.98 -12.05 -18.45
C ARG A 110 9.99 -11.05 -19.01
N GLY A 111 10.54 -11.35 -20.18
CA GLY A 111 11.57 -10.52 -20.80
C GLY A 111 12.76 -10.28 -19.87
N ASN A 112 13.31 -9.08 -19.90
CA ASN A 112 14.47 -8.70 -19.09
C ASN A 112 14.14 -8.43 -17.59
N GLY A 113 12.86 -8.45 -17.20
CA GLY A 113 12.43 -8.28 -15.81
C GLY A 113 12.64 -6.88 -15.22
N LYS A 114 12.84 -5.85 -16.05
CA LYS A 114 13.19 -4.48 -15.63
C LYS A 114 12.17 -3.84 -14.69
N ARG A 115 10.89 -4.08 -14.94
CA ARG A 115 9.79 -3.61 -14.07
C ARG A 115 9.63 -4.58 -12.93
N VAL A 116 9.62 -4.11 -11.69
CA VAL A 116 9.53 -5.00 -10.53
C VAL A 116 8.31 -4.64 -9.70
N LEU A 117 7.55 -5.66 -9.34
CA LEU A 117 6.31 -5.56 -8.55
C LEU A 117 6.26 -6.73 -7.57
N ALA A 118 5.83 -6.47 -6.34
CA ALA A 118 5.37 -7.51 -5.43
C ALA A 118 3.86 -7.34 -5.19
N MET A 119 3.13 -8.44 -5.05
CA MET A 119 1.69 -8.40 -4.80
C MET A 119 1.24 -9.51 -3.89
N PHE A 120 0.32 -9.19 -2.98
CA PHE A 120 -0.49 -10.16 -2.25
C PHE A 120 -1.73 -10.45 -3.07
N SER A 121 -1.91 -11.70 -3.46
CA SER A 121 -2.96 -12.11 -4.40
C SER A 121 -3.64 -13.40 -3.95
N ASP A 122 -4.96 -13.41 -4.11
CA ASP A 122 -5.80 -14.58 -3.83
C ASP A 122 -6.39 -15.12 -5.15
N PRO A 123 -6.20 -16.39 -5.49
CA PRO A 123 -6.72 -16.96 -6.73
C PRO A 123 -8.24 -16.97 -6.82
N TYR A 124 -8.93 -16.81 -5.68
CA TYR A 124 -10.40 -16.74 -5.61
C TYR A 124 -10.94 -15.30 -5.63
N CYS A 125 -10.07 -14.30 -5.59
CA CYS A 125 -10.46 -12.90 -5.67
C CYS A 125 -10.74 -12.49 -7.13
N PRO A 126 -11.96 -12.05 -7.50
CA PRO A 126 -12.26 -11.62 -8.86
C PRO A 126 -11.38 -10.46 -9.35
N ALA A 127 -11.08 -9.49 -8.46
CA ALA A 127 -10.19 -8.36 -8.77
C ALA A 127 -8.75 -8.82 -9.03
N CYS A 128 -8.24 -9.83 -8.29
CA CYS A 128 -6.92 -10.41 -8.55
C CYS A 128 -6.87 -11.05 -9.93
N ARG A 129 -7.86 -11.82 -10.28
CA ARG A 129 -7.94 -12.51 -11.60
C ARG A 129 -8.06 -11.51 -12.75
N GLN A 130 -8.77 -10.41 -12.56
CA GLN A 130 -8.81 -9.31 -13.52
C GLN A 130 -7.43 -8.66 -13.65
N PHE A 131 -6.74 -8.44 -12.54
CA PHE A 131 -5.41 -7.85 -12.52
C PHE A 131 -4.35 -8.76 -13.17
N GLU A 132 -4.44 -10.08 -12.99
CA GLU A 132 -3.57 -11.03 -13.68
C GLU A 132 -3.68 -10.93 -15.22
N ARG A 133 -4.88 -10.65 -15.74
CA ARG A 133 -5.07 -10.39 -17.18
C ARG A 133 -4.40 -9.09 -17.64
N ALA A 134 -4.39 -8.07 -16.80
CA ALA A 134 -3.66 -6.83 -17.08
C ALA A 134 -2.14 -7.07 -17.03
N LEU A 135 -1.67 -7.79 -16.01
CA LEU A 135 -0.26 -8.18 -15.90
C LEU A 135 0.22 -9.01 -17.08
N ALA A 136 -0.64 -9.87 -17.65
CA ALA A 136 -0.29 -10.71 -18.80
C ALA A 136 0.04 -9.91 -20.08
N GLN A 137 -0.39 -8.63 -20.14
CA GLN A 137 -0.13 -7.72 -21.27
C GLN A 137 1.23 -6.99 -21.14
N LEU A 138 1.93 -7.14 -20.00
CA LEU A 138 3.20 -6.48 -19.77
C LEU A 138 4.36 -7.43 -20.01
N ASP A 139 5.31 -6.96 -20.82
CA ASP A 139 6.63 -7.58 -20.97
C ASP A 139 7.66 -6.89 -20.05
N ASP A 140 8.88 -7.45 -19.98
CA ASP A 140 9.99 -6.91 -19.21
C ASP A 140 9.66 -6.66 -17.74
N ILE A 141 8.96 -7.62 -17.12
CA ILE A 141 8.48 -7.50 -15.73
C ILE A 141 8.93 -8.68 -14.87
N THR A 142 9.28 -8.38 -13.62
CA THR A 142 9.44 -9.36 -12.53
C THR A 142 8.32 -9.14 -11.50
N ILE A 143 7.55 -10.18 -11.24
CA ILE A 143 6.44 -10.17 -10.31
C ILE A 143 6.76 -11.15 -9.17
N TYR A 144 6.65 -10.67 -7.93
CA TYR A 144 6.71 -11.51 -6.73
C TYR A 144 5.30 -11.67 -6.19
N VAL A 145 4.74 -12.87 -6.31
CA VAL A 145 3.37 -13.18 -5.88
C VAL A 145 3.40 -13.81 -4.50
N PHE A 146 2.96 -13.09 -3.51
CA PHE A 146 2.63 -13.62 -2.19
C PHE A 146 1.24 -14.22 -2.26
N MET A 147 1.16 -15.55 -2.24
CA MET A 147 -0.11 -16.27 -2.28
C MET A 147 -0.86 -16.09 -0.96
N TYR A 148 -1.92 -15.32 -0.99
CA TYR A 148 -2.65 -14.83 0.18
C TYR A 148 -4.12 -15.30 0.16
N PRO A 149 -4.40 -16.57 0.49
CA PRO A 149 -5.73 -17.20 0.33
C PRO A 149 -6.67 -16.82 1.47
N VAL A 150 -7.16 -15.56 1.49
CA VAL A 150 -8.01 -15.01 2.55
C VAL A 150 -9.50 -14.93 2.18
N ILE A 151 -9.82 -14.98 0.88
CA ILE A 151 -11.21 -14.94 0.39
C ILE A 151 -11.91 -16.29 0.63
N ARG A 152 -11.19 -17.37 0.40
CA ARG A 152 -11.65 -18.75 0.68
C ARG A 152 -10.55 -19.53 1.40
N PRO A 153 -10.35 -19.30 2.72
CA PRO A 153 -9.28 -19.94 3.48
C PRO A 153 -9.29 -21.47 3.42
N GLN A 154 -10.50 -22.06 3.29
CA GLN A 154 -10.67 -23.51 3.12
C GLN A 154 -9.99 -24.06 1.85
N ASN A 155 -9.69 -23.21 0.88
CA ASN A 155 -9.03 -23.60 -0.37
C ASN A 155 -7.52 -23.21 -0.38
N ALA A 156 -6.91 -22.95 0.77
CA ALA A 156 -5.48 -22.63 0.90
C ALA A 156 -4.58 -23.73 0.33
N ASP A 157 -5.06 -24.99 0.29
CA ASP A 157 -4.36 -26.11 -0.31
C ASP A 157 -4.04 -25.91 -1.81
N HIS A 158 -4.82 -25.10 -2.53
CA HIS A 158 -4.48 -24.75 -3.90
C HIS A 158 -3.18 -23.92 -3.97
N SER A 159 -3.00 -22.96 -3.05
CA SER A 159 -1.76 -22.21 -2.93
C SER A 159 -0.58 -23.07 -2.50
N ARG A 160 -0.81 -24.03 -1.58
CA ARG A 160 0.20 -25.02 -1.18
C ARG A 160 0.62 -25.92 -2.34
N ALA A 161 -0.34 -26.38 -3.17
CA ALA A 161 -0.07 -27.19 -4.34
C ALA A 161 0.75 -26.41 -5.39
N VAL A 162 0.45 -25.12 -5.61
CA VAL A 162 1.28 -24.26 -6.48
C VAL A 162 2.71 -24.20 -5.96
N TRP A 163 2.91 -23.99 -4.66
CA TRP A 163 4.25 -23.92 -4.08
C TRP A 163 5.02 -25.23 -4.21
N CYS A 164 4.34 -26.36 -4.06
CA CYS A 164 4.92 -27.70 -4.18
C CYS A 164 5.14 -28.14 -5.64
N SER A 165 4.68 -27.38 -6.62
CA SER A 165 4.85 -27.70 -8.03
C SER A 165 6.31 -27.48 -8.48
N PRO A 166 6.85 -28.29 -9.40
CA PRO A 166 8.19 -28.12 -9.96
C PRO A 166 8.37 -26.73 -10.61
N ASP A 167 7.34 -26.25 -11.29
CA ASP A 167 7.29 -24.90 -11.89
C ASP A 167 6.16 -24.10 -11.20
N ARG A 168 6.54 -23.38 -10.16
CA ARG A 168 5.62 -22.55 -9.36
C ARG A 168 5.01 -21.41 -10.15
N ALA A 169 5.78 -20.80 -11.05
CA ALA A 169 5.33 -19.70 -11.88
C ALA A 169 4.21 -20.16 -12.83
N LYS A 170 4.41 -21.25 -13.52
CA LYS A 170 3.42 -21.85 -14.41
C LYS A 170 2.17 -22.27 -13.61
N ALA A 171 2.36 -22.98 -12.50
CA ALA A 171 1.26 -23.45 -11.66
C ALA A 171 0.40 -22.28 -11.12
N TRP A 172 1.02 -21.15 -10.73
CA TRP A 172 0.29 -19.96 -10.32
C TRP A 172 -0.52 -19.38 -11.47
N LEU A 173 0.10 -19.19 -12.65
CA LEU A 173 -0.58 -18.61 -13.81
C LEU A 173 -1.77 -19.46 -14.25
N GLU A 174 -1.65 -20.79 -14.23
CA GLU A 174 -2.75 -21.71 -14.53
C GLU A 174 -3.88 -21.59 -13.49
N LEU A 175 -3.55 -21.52 -12.20
CA LEU A 175 -4.52 -21.36 -11.12
C LEU A 175 -5.26 -20.02 -11.21
N ALA A 176 -4.54 -18.93 -11.45
CA ALA A 176 -5.09 -17.57 -11.55
C ALA A 176 -5.97 -17.37 -12.80
N ALA A 177 -5.65 -18.06 -13.91
CA ALA A 177 -6.42 -18.01 -15.15
C ALA A 177 -7.70 -18.86 -15.11
N ALA A 178 -7.76 -19.88 -14.27
CA ALA A 178 -8.86 -20.83 -14.25
C ALA A 178 -10.19 -20.18 -13.87
N PRO A 179 -11.29 -20.41 -14.61
CA PRO A 179 -12.62 -19.90 -14.25
C PRO A 179 -13.08 -20.42 -12.87
N GLN A 180 -12.77 -21.67 -12.60
CA GLN A 180 -12.93 -22.32 -11.30
C GLN A 180 -11.61 -22.98 -10.96
N PRO A 181 -10.80 -22.37 -10.07
CA PRO A 181 -9.52 -22.93 -9.70
C PRO A 181 -9.70 -24.35 -9.14
N LYS A 182 -9.04 -25.31 -9.78
CA LYS A 182 -9.01 -26.70 -9.33
C LYS A 182 -7.66 -26.98 -8.68
N VAL A 183 -7.64 -27.83 -7.67
CA VAL A 183 -6.40 -28.29 -7.05
C VAL A 183 -5.54 -28.93 -8.13
N SER A 184 -4.33 -28.46 -8.29
CA SER A 184 -3.30 -29.22 -8.99
C SER A 184 -3.13 -30.55 -8.26
N GLN A 185 -2.98 -31.66 -8.99
CA GLN A 185 -2.66 -32.98 -8.41
C GLN A 185 -1.26 -33.01 -7.77
N ALA A 186 -0.50 -31.92 -7.83
CA ALA A 186 0.74 -31.75 -7.08
C ALA A 186 0.41 -31.80 -5.58
N GLY A 187 1.08 -32.69 -4.85
CA GLY A 187 0.83 -32.87 -3.43
C GLY A 187 1.01 -31.57 -2.64
N THR A 188 0.29 -31.44 -1.54
CA THR A 188 0.36 -30.27 -0.64
C THR A 188 1.35 -30.48 0.52
N SER A 189 2.02 -31.64 0.56
CA SER A 189 2.82 -32.12 1.69
C SER A 189 4.27 -31.62 1.74
N CYS A 190 4.71 -30.81 0.76
CA CYS A 190 6.04 -30.21 0.84
C CYS A 190 6.06 -29.04 1.85
N PRO A 191 7.22 -28.70 2.45
CA PRO A 191 7.37 -27.49 3.23
C PRO A 191 6.99 -26.26 2.36
N ASN A 192 6.01 -25.46 2.83
CA ASN A 192 5.51 -24.33 2.07
C ASN A 192 5.32 -23.10 2.98
N PRO A 193 5.35 -21.87 2.43
CA PRO A 193 5.29 -20.65 3.21
C PRO A 193 3.88 -20.07 3.35
N VAL A 194 2.81 -20.72 2.90
CA VAL A 194 1.48 -20.11 2.77
C VAL A 194 1.01 -19.47 4.08
N ASP A 195 1.15 -20.18 5.20
CA ASP A 195 0.74 -19.66 6.51
C ASP A 195 1.62 -18.47 6.95
N LYS A 196 2.94 -18.52 6.66
CA LYS A 196 3.85 -17.38 6.89
C LYS A 196 3.49 -16.17 6.03
N VAL A 197 3.06 -16.38 4.80
CA VAL A 197 2.60 -15.30 3.90
C VAL A 197 1.34 -14.64 4.46
N ILE A 198 0.41 -15.42 5.02
CA ILE A 198 -0.78 -14.88 5.69
C ILE A 198 -0.36 -14.00 6.88
N ASP A 199 0.56 -14.48 7.73
CA ASP A 199 1.08 -13.70 8.86
C ASP A 199 1.78 -12.41 8.42
N VAL A 200 2.59 -12.48 7.35
CA VAL A 200 3.25 -11.29 6.78
C VAL A 200 2.22 -10.31 6.25
N GLY A 201 1.20 -10.77 5.53
CA GLY A 201 0.12 -9.92 5.04
C GLY A 201 -0.60 -9.18 6.18
N HIS A 202 -0.95 -9.90 7.25
CA HIS A 202 -1.56 -9.28 8.45
C HIS A 202 -0.64 -8.25 9.10
N LYS A 203 0.65 -8.56 9.30
CA LYS A 203 1.63 -7.61 9.88
C LYS A 203 1.82 -6.37 9.02
N LEU A 204 1.71 -6.50 7.70
CA LEU A 204 1.77 -5.39 6.78
C LEU A 204 0.42 -4.66 6.62
N GLY A 205 -0.64 -5.08 7.31
CA GLY A 205 -1.98 -4.52 7.19
C GLY A 205 -2.57 -4.72 5.79
N VAL A 206 -2.37 -5.89 5.17
CA VAL A 206 -2.96 -6.23 3.86
C VAL A 206 -4.38 -6.75 4.09
N ASN A 207 -5.37 -5.87 3.91
CA ASN A 207 -6.78 -6.17 4.19
C ASN A 207 -7.63 -6.33 2.91
N SER A 208 -7.00 -6.20 1.76
CA SER A 208 -7.64 -6.40 0.46
C SER A 208 -6.69 -7.05 -0.53
N THR A 209 -7.24 -7.76 -1.51
CA THR A 209 -6.49 -8.34 -2.61
C THR A 209 -7.04 -7.86 -3.97
N PRO A 210 -6.20 -7.58 -4.96
CA PRO A 210 -4.75 -7.56 -4.85
C PRO A 210 -4.27 -6.34 -4.06
N THR A 211 -3.17 -6.48 -3.31
CA THR A 211 -2.40 -5.35 -2.76
C THR A 211 -1.01 -5.38 -3.36
N LEU A 212 -0.59 -4.26 -3.94
CA LEU A 212 0.64 -4.11 -4.69
C LEU A 212 1.67 -3.34 -3.87
N PHE A 213 2.94 -3.74 -3.98
CA PHE A 213 4.09 -3.04 -3.44
C PHE A 213 5.07 -2.74 -4.56
N LEU A 214 5.44 -1.47 -4.69
CA LEU A 214 6.34 -0.97 -5.72
C LEU A 214 7.75 -0.79 -5.17
N THR A 215 8.74 -0.77 -6.05
CA THR A 215 10.16 -0.63 -5.66
C THR A 215 10.52 0.69 -4.99
N ASN A 216 9.69 1.73 -5.15
CA ASN A 216 9.83 2.99 -4.42
C ASN A 216 9.16 2.95 -3.03
N GLY A 217 8.66 1.78 -2.60
CA GLY A 217 7.99 1.56 -1.32
C GLY A 217 6.50 1.86 -1.32
N GLU A 218 5.95 2.45 -2.38
CA GLU A 218 4.51 2.73 -2.45
C GLU A 218 3.68 1.44 -2.41
N ARG A 219 2.57 1.52 -1.67
CA ARG A 219 1.55 0.50 -1.58
C ARG A 219 0.27 0.96 -2.27
N LEU A 220 -0.35 0.06 -3.04
CA LEU A 220 -1.64 0.29 -3.67
C LEU A 220 -2.58 -0.87 -3.36
N ALA A 221 -3.79 -0.56 -2.93
CA ALA A 221 -4.88 -1.52 -2.81
C ALA A 221 -5.65 -1.58 -4.14
N GLY A 222 -5.95 -2.79 -4.59
CA GLY A 222 -6.60 -3.03 -5.87
C GLY A 222 -5.64 -3.16 -7.05
N GLY A 223 -6.18 -3.56 -8.20
CA GLY A 223 -5.46 -3.65 -9.46
C GLY A 223 -5.58 -2.38 -10.31
N LEU A 224 -4.76 -2.30 -11.34
CA LEU A 224 -4.75 -1.24 -12.34
C LEU A 224 -4.96 -1.82 -13.74
N ALA A 225 -5.43 -1.01 -14.68
CA ALA A 225 -5.39 -1.35 -16.10
C ALA A 225 -3.92 -1.46 -16.58
N ALA A 226 -3.68 -2.20 -17.67
CA ALA A 226 -2.32 -2.51 -18.13
C ALA A 226 -1.50 -1.26 -18.44
N ASP A 227 -2.08 -0.26 -19.11
CA ASP A 227 -1.38 0.97 -19.48
C ASP A 227 -1.02 1.81 -18.27
N ASP A 228 -1.94 1.95 -17.30
CA ASP A 228 -1.70 2.68 -16.05
C ASP A 228 -0.64 1.99 -15.21
N LEU A 229 -0.69 0.66 -15.14
CA LEU A 229 0.31 -0.14 -14.44
C LEU A 229 1.69 0.01 -15.09
N LYS A 230 1.76 -0.07 -16.42
CA LYS A 230 3.00 0.12 -17.16
C LYS A 230 3.61 1.49 -16.88
N ALA A 231 2.82 2.55 -17.01
CA ALA A 231 3.25 3.91 -16.74
C ALA A 231 3.73 4.10 -15.29
N LEU A 232 3.06 3.48 -14.33
CA LEU A 232 3.45 3.50 -12.93
C LEU A 232 4.79 2.79 -12.71
N LEU A 233 4.96 1.58 -13.25
CA LEU A 233 6.17 0.78 -13.09
C LEU A 233 7.38 1.43 -13.80
N ASP A 234 7.19 2.08 -14.95
CA ASP A 234 8.25 2.81 -15.63
C ASP A 234 8.75 4.00 -14.80
N ARG A 235 7.84 4.73 -14.13
CA ARG A 235 8.23 5.82 -13.20
C ARG A 235 9.00 5.30 -11.98
N THR A 236 8.59 4.17 -11.40
CA THR A 236 9.26 3.61 -10.21
C THR A 236 10.62 2.99 -10.54
N ALA A 237 10.80 2.45 -11.74
CA ALA A 237 12.08 1.92 -12.20
C ALA A 237 13.15 3.02 -12.40
N THR A 238 12.74 4.23 -12.81
CA THR A 238 13.64 5.38 -13.00
C THR A 238 14.10 6.01 -11.67
N ALA A 239 13.28 5.96 -10.65
CA ALA A 239 13.62 6.49 -9.31
C ALA A 239 14.69 5.68 -8.56
N ARG A 240 15.11 4.54 -9.11
CA ARG A 240 16.10 3.61 -8.53
C ARG A 240 17.55 3.88 -8.99
N ARG A 241 17.74 4.86 -9.89
CA ARG A 241 19.05 5.30 -10.39
C ARG A 241 19.49 6.58 -9.70
#